data_872c931cd05c4c2a79a49bb289a4650e
#
_entry.id   872c931cd05c4c2a79a49bb289a4650e
#
_cell.length_a   1.000
_cell.length_b   1.000
_cell.length_c   1.000
_cell.angle_alpha   90.00
_cell.angle_beta   90.00
_cell.angle_gamma   90.00
#
_symmetry.space_group_name_H-M   'P 1'
#
loop_
_entity.id
_entity.type
_entity.pdbx_description
1 polymer ?
#
loop_
_entity_poly.entity_id
_entity_poly.type
_entity_poly.pdbx_seq_one_letter_code
_entity_poly.pdbx_strand_id
1 'polypeptide(L)'
;MKKNLSDYLVALSVIACSIVLLAALTFALSGYRLKKPARTLQIQYEDVTGIKIHSEVRYAGAPAGRVIAMRHLTAAERAKLSNKKDAVIVTVELDDGIPPLPIDVTATLSADTLLAPKFVALSAGTPGGKTLANNAAIEGHPAYGIEQITPRPGRFSKMQTSCSIISTLP
;
A
#
# COMPACT_ATOMS: atom_id res chain seq x y z
N MET A 1 -21.56 -57.94 -24.22
CA MET A 1 -20.77 -57.54 -23.02
C MET A 1 -21.68 -56.73 -22.11
N LYS A 2 -22.14 -57.32 -20.98
CA LYS A 2 -22.92 -56.62 -19.98
C LYS A 2 -21.94 -55.78 -19.16
N LYS A 3 -21.85 -54.48 -19.44
CA LYS A 3 -21.14 -53.55 -18.54
C LYS A 3 -21.87 -53.53 -17.22
N ASN A 4 -21.22 -54.05 -16.17
CA ASN A 4 -21.80 -54.16 -14.84
C ASN A 4 -21.94 -52.75 -14.26
N LEU A 5 -23.05 -52.51 -13.57
CA LEU A 5 -23.35 -51.26 -12.90
C LEU A 5 -22.22 -50.85 -11.93
N SER A 6 -21.50 -51.83 -11.40
CA SER A 6 -20.31 -51.66 -10.55
C SER A 6 -19.16 -50.95 -11.23
N ASP A 7 -18.93 -51.21 -12.54
CA ASP A 7 -17.82 -50.55 -13.28
C ASP A 7 -18.09 -49.07 -13.51
N TYR A 8 -19.34 -48.67 -13.70
CA TYR A 8 -19.73 -47.27 -13.77
C TYR A 8 -19.61 -46.55 -12.42
N LEU A 9 -19.98 -47.22 -11.33
CA LEU A 9 -19.83 -46.66 -9.98
C LEU A 9 -18.38 -46.46 -9.62
N VAL A 10 -17.49 -47.36 -9.96
CA VAL A 10 -16.05 -47.23 -9.73
C VAL A 10 -15.49 -46.07 -10.58
N ALA A 11 -15.84 -46.02 -11.87
CA ALA A 11 -15.38 -44.91 -12.73
C ALA A 11 -15.87 -43.57 -12.23
N LEU A 12 -17.12 -43.45 -11.81
CA LEU A 12 -17.69 -42.23 -11.25
C LEU A 12 -16.98 -41.79 -9.96
N SER A 13 -16.67 -42.76 -9.07
CA SER A 13 -15.97 -42.45 -7.82
C SER A 13 -14.55 -41.95 -8.03
N VAL A 14 -13.83 -42.52 -9.01
CA VAL A 14 -12.48 -42.06 -9.36
C VAL A 14 -12.49 -40.63 -9.93
N ILE A 15 -13.45 -40.36 -10.83
CA ILE A 15 -13.61 -38.99 -11.40
C ILE A 15 -13.95 -38.00 -10.30
N ALA A 16 -14.88 -38.31 -9.42
CA ALA A 16 -15.26 -37.44 -8.31
C ALA A 16 -14.07 -37.18 -7.36
N CYS A 17 -13.30 -38.19 -7.00
CA CYS A 17 -12.12 -38.06 -6.17
C CYS A 17 -11.04 -37.19 -6.83
N SER A 18 -10.84 -37.34 -8.17
CA SER A 18 -9.89 -36.52 -8.93
C SER A 18 -10.29 -35.05 -8.96
N ILE A 19 -11.58 -34.75 -9.14
CA ILE A 19 -12.09 -33.38 -9.12
C ILE A 19 -11.89 -32.74 -7.73
N VAL A 20 -12.20 -33.48 -6.66
CA VAL A 20 -12.00 -32.98 -5.29
C VAL A 20 -10.53 -32.71 -4.99
N LEU A 21 -9.62 -33.61 -5.43
CA LEU A 21 -8.19 -33.41 -5.27
C LEU A 21 -7.67 -32.18 -6.03
N LEU A 22 -8.10 -32.00 -7.28
CA LEU A 22 -7.74 -30.83 -8.09
C LEU A 22 -8.27 -29.53 -7.44
N ALA A 23 -9.51 -29.54 -6.95
CA ALA A 23 -10.09 -28.38 -6.27
C ALA A 23 -9.34 -28.06 -4.97
N ALA A 24 -8.99 -29.07 -4.18
CA ALA A 24 -8.22 -28.91 -2.94
C ALA A 24 -6.81 -28.35 -3.23
N LEU A 25 -6.16 -28.86 -4.29
CA LEU A 25 -4.83 -28.40 -4.69
C LEU A 25 -4.85 -26.94 -5.18
N THR A 26 -5.83 -26.58 -6.03
CA THR A 26 -6.00 -25.19 -6.48
C THR A 26 -6.31 -24.25 -5.32
N PHE A 27 -7.11 -24.69 -4.34
CA PHE A 27 -7.42 -23.91 -3.14
C PHE A 27 -6.18 -23.72 -2.27
N ALA A 28 -5.37 -24.76 -2.07
CA ALA A 28 -4.14 -24.71 -1.29
C ALA A 28 -3.07 -23.82 -1.94
N LEU A 29 -2.90 -23.94 -3.28
CA LEU A 29 -1.92 -23.15 -4.03
C LEU A 29 -2.36 -21.69 -4.24
N SER A 30 -3.66 -21.41 -4.25
CA SER A 30 -4.22 -20.08 -4.46
C SER A 30 -3.89 -19.11 -3.32
N GLY A 31 -3.30 -19.59 -2.22
CA GLY A 31 -2.95 -18.75 -1.08
C GLY A 31 -4.16 -18.00 -0.49
N TYR A 32 -5.35 -18.52 -0.69
CA TYR A 32 -6.59 -17.92 -0.23
C TYR A 32 -6.58 -17.87 1.29
N ARG A 33 -6.07 -16.78 1.81
CA ARG A 33 -6.20 -16.48 3.24
C ARG A 33 -7.65 -16.07 3.47
N LEU A 34 -8.43 -16.98 4.02
CA LEU A 34 -9.80 -16.75 4.51
C LEU A 34 -9.82 -15.77 5.73
N LYS A 35 -8.74 -15.05 5.96
CA LYS A 35 -8.74 -14.00 6.98
C LYS A 35 -9.65 -12.90 6.49
N LYS A 36 -10.76 -12.67 7.18
CA LYS A 36 -11.55 -11.46 7.00
C LYS A 36 -10.62 -10.27 7.23
N PRO A 37 -10.64 -9.24 6.36
CA PRO A 37 -9.87 -8.04 6.63
C PRO A 37 -10.35 -7.45 7.95
N ALA A 38 -9.46 -7.32 8.91
CA ALA A 38 -9.80 -6.76 10.19
C ALA A 38 -10.19 -5.30 10.05
N ARG A 39 -9.48 -4.60 9.17
CA ARG A 39 -9.66 -3.16 8.95
C ARG A 39 -9.30 -2.79 7.53
N THR A 40 -10.02 -1.80 7.03
CA THR A 40 -9.67 -1.11 5.79
C THR A 40 -9.27 0.33 6.09
N LEU A 41 -8.32 0.86 5.33
CA LEU A 41 -7.86 2.24 5.42
C LEU A 41 -7.82 2.83 4.03
N GLN A 42 -8.27 4.07 3.88
CA GLN A 42 -8.19 4.82 2.64
C GLN A 42 -7.03 5.81 2.73
N ILE A 43 -6.14 5.79 1.76
CA ILE A 43 -4.98 6.68 1.73
C ILE A 43 -5.07 7.52 0.45
N GLN A 44 -4.99 8.82 0.61
CA GLN A 44 -5.05 9.78 -0.48
C GLN A 44 -3.64 10.14 -0.90
N TYR A 45 -3.34 10.01 -2.19
CA TYR A 45 -2.02 10.29 -2.74
C TYR A 45 -2.10 11.23 -3.94
N GLU A 46 -1.10 12.09 -4.07
CA GLU A 46 -0.85 12.89 -5.27
C GLU A 46 -0.38 11.99 -6.42
N ASP A 47 0.53 11.07 -6.15
CA ASP A 47 1.12 10.13 -7.10
C ASP A 47 1.30 8.74 -6.47
N VAL A 48 0.91 7.71 -7.20
CA VAL A 48 1.02 6.30 -6.80
C VAL A 48 1.93 5.49 -7.73
N THR A 49 2.82 6.15 -8.45
CA THR A 49 3.73 5.50 -9.40
C THR A 49 4.50 4.35 -8.73
N GLY A 50 4.38 3.15 -9.30
CA GLY A 50 5.05 1.93 -8.83
C GLY A 50 4.24 1.11 -7.82
N ILE A 51 3.04 1.55 -7.41
CA ILE A 51 2.10 0.75 -6.63
C ILE A 51 1.12 0.03 -7.56
N LYS A 52 0.76 -1.19 -7.19
CA LYS A 52 -0.20 -2.05 -7.89
C LYS A 52 -1.22 -2.60 -6.90
N ILE A 53 -2.32 -3.12 -7.41
CA ILE A 53 -3.22 -3.97 -6.63
C ILE A 53 -2.41 -5.16 -6.12
N HIS A 54 -2.59 -5.53 -4.86
CA HIS A 54 -1.83 -6.52 -4.09
C HIS A 54 -0.41 -6.09 -3.69
N SER A 55 0.01 -4.83 -3.93
CA SER A 55 1.23 -4.31 -3.31
C SER A 55 1.17 -4.47 -1.80
N GLU A 56 2.32 -4.76 -1.20
CA GLU A 56 2.47 -4.97 0.24
C GLU A 56 2.21 -3.68 1.02
N VAL A 57 1.61 -3.82 2.19
CA VAL A 57 1.50 -2.75 3.19
C VAL A 57 2.31 -3.17 4.39
N ARG A 58 3.20 -2.30 4.87
CA ARG A 58 4.02 -2.54 6.06
C ARG A 58 3.68 -1.53 7.15
N TYR A 59 3.58 -2.02 8.37
CA TYR A 59 3.42 -1.21 9.56
C TYR A 59 4.70 -1.27 10.40
N ALA A 60 5.31 -0.13 10.66
CA ALA A 60 6.61 -0.05 11.34
C ALA A 60 7.67 -1.00 10.75
N GLY A 61 7.68 -1.20 9.42
CA GLY A 61 8.60 -2.08 8.70
C GLY A 61 8.20 -3.55 8.61
N ALA A 62 7.20 -4.02 9.38
CA ALA A 62 6.72 -5.39 9.32
C ALA A 62 5.54 -5.54 8.34
N PRO A 63 5.39 -6.70 7.66
CA PRO A 63 4.22 -6.97 6.82
C PRO A 63 2.93 -6.82 7.60
N ALA A 64 2.00 -6.05 7.05
CA ALA A 64 0.80 -5.62 7.77
C ALA A 64 -0.49 -5.76 6.97
N GLY A 65 -0.39 -6.01 5.66
CA GLY A 65 -1.54 -6.13 4.81
C GLY A 65 -1.21 -5.93 3.33
N ARG A 66 -2.21 -5.54 2.56
CA ARG A 66 -2.07 -5.34 1.10
C ARG A 66 -2.98 -4.26 0.56
N VAL A 67 -2.65 -3.74 -0.61
CA VAL A 67 -3.52 -2.87 -1.41
C VAL A 67 -4.63 -3.72 -2.06
N ILE A 68 -5.90 -3.35 -1.83
CA ILE A 68 -7.05 -4.06 -2.39
C ILE A 68 -7.71 -3.32 -3.54
N ALA A 69 -7.67 -1.99 -3.54
CA ALA A 69 -8.24 -1.20 -4.60
C ALA A 69 -7.52 0.14 -4.78
N MET A 70 -7.57 0.67 -5.99
CA MET A 70 -7.12 2.01 -6.32
C MET A 70 -8.19 2.70 -7.15
N ARG A 71 -8.49 3.95 -6.84
CA ARG A 71 -9.51 4.75 -7.53
C ARG A 71 -9.00 6.17 -7.76
N HIS A 72 -9.20 6.68 -8.95
CA HIS A 72 -8.94 8.08 -9.23
C HIS A 72 -10.04 8.96 -8.64
N LEU A 73 -9.64 10.11 -8.13
CA LEU A 73 -10.53 11.14 -7.62
C LEU A 73 -11.06 12.00 -8.78
N THR A 74 -12.34 12.28 -8.76
CA THR A 74 -12.95 13.24 -9.69
C THR A 74 -12.59 14.67 -9.30
N ALA A 75 -12.69 15.61 -10.23
CA ALA A 75 -12.42 17.04 -9.97
C ALA A 75 -13.29 17.60 -8.83
N ALA A 76 -14.54 17.17 -8.73
CA ALA A 76 -15.47 17.58 -7.67
C ALA A 76 -15.07 17.02 -6.29
N GLU A 77 -14.56 15.80 -6.24
CA GLU A 77 -14.05 15.19 -5.00
C GLU A 77 -12.76 15.88 -4.55
N ARG A 78 -11.82 16.11 -5.47
CA ARG A 78 -10.55 16.81 -5.20
C ARG A 78 -10.77 18.22 -4.63
N ALA A 79 -11.80 18.92 -5.09
CA ALA A 79 -12.13 20.26 -4.59
C ALA A 79 -12.52 20.28 -3.09
N LYS A 80 -13.00 19.14 -2.55
CA LYS A 80 -13.43 18.98 -1.15
C LYS A 80 -12.31 18.50 -0.23
N LEU A 81 -11.18 18.07 -0.77
CA LEU A 81 -10.05 17.59 0.01
C LEU A 81 -9.20 18.74 0.56
N SER A 82 -8.53 18.48 1.69
CA SER A 82 -7.55 19.40 2.27
C SER A 82 -6.40 19.67 1.30
N ASN A 83 -5.91 18.62 0.65
CA ASN A 83 -4.89 18.72 -0.38
C ASN A 83 -5.54 18.50 -1.76
N LYS A 84 -5.71 19.57 -2.53
CA LYS A 84 -6.30 19.56 -3.88
C LYS A 84 -5.41 18.86 -4.93
N LYS A 85 -4.17 18.54 -4.59
CA LYS A 85 -3.24 17.82 -5.47
C LYS A 85 -3.50 16.31 -5.46
N ASP A 86 -4.11 15.79 -4.41
CA ASP A 86 -4.42 14.37 -4.32
C ASP A 86 -5.30 13.92 -5.48
N ALA A 87 -4.84 12.91 -6.19
CA ALA A 87 -5.47 12.43 -7.41
C ALA A 87 -6.00 11.01 -7.30
N VAL A 88 -5.49 10.21 -6.34
CA VAL A 88 -5.79 8.78 -6.23
C VAL A 88 -6.08 8.42 -4.77
N ILE A 89 -7.13 7.62 -4.57
CA ILE A 89 -7.39 6.92 -3.30
C ILE A 89 -6.91 5.48 -3.45
N VAL A 90 -6.04 5.07 -2.54
CA VAL A 90 -5.58 3.70 -2.38
C VAL A 90 -6.28 3.10 -1.15
N THR A 91 -7.05 2.04 -1.35
CA THR A 91 -7.67 1.30 -0.26
C THR A 91 -6.78 0.14 0.10
N VAL A 92 -6.38 0.09 1.35
CA VAL A 92 -5.55 -0.97 1.90
C VAL A 92 -6.34 -1.80 2.90
N GLU A 93 -6.05 -3.08 2.91
CA GLU A 93 -6.54 -4.06 3.86
C GLU A 93 -5.42 -4.36 4.85
N LEU A 94 -5.72 -4.29 6.13
CA LEU A 94 -4.80 -4.58 7.23
C LEU A 94 -5.17 -5.90 7.89
N ASP A 95 -4.16 -6.67 8.28
CA ASP A 95 -4.31 -7.95 8.98
C ASP A 95 -4.80 -7.75 10.42
N ASP A 96 -5.49 -8.75 10.98
CA ASP A 96 -6.07 -8.73 12.35
C ASP A 96 -5.03 -8.53 13.47
N GLY A 97 -3.77 -8.88 13.22
CA GLY A 97 -2.68 -8.79 14.21
C GLY A 97 -2.15 -7.36 14.46
N ILE A 98 -2.66 -6.36 13.75
CA ILE A 98 -2.15 -5.00 13.85
C ILE A 98 -2.90 -4.23 14.94
N PRO A 99 -2.19 -3.51 15.83
CA PRO A 99 -2.82 -2.70 16.85
C PRO A 99 -3.70 -1.60 16.20
N PRO A 100 -4.65 -1.03 16.96
CA PRO A 100 -5.41 0.12 16.50
C PRO A 100 -4.47 1.25 16.07
N LEU A 101 -4.62 1.71 14.81
CA LEU A 101 -3.79 2.77 14.28
C LEU A 101 -4.11 4.10 14.96
N PRO A 102 -3.12 4.83 15.45
CA PRO A 102 -3.33 6.16 16.00
C PRO A 102 -3.66 7.17 14.90
N ILE A 103 -4.27 8.29 15.26
CA ILE A 103 -4.70 9.32 14.31
C ILE A 103 -3.52 10.02 13.59
N ASP A 104 -2.34 9.99 14.19
CA ASP A 104 -1.09 10.56 13.68
C ASP A 104 -0.25 9.58 12.82
N VAL A 105 -0.82 8.42 12.45
CA VAL A 105 -0.18 7.52 11.51
C VAL A 105 0.04 8.22 10.18
N THR A 106 1.25 8.09 9.64
CA THR A 106 1.58 8.59 8.30
C THR A 106 1.76 7.44 7.34
N ALA A 107 1.27 7.62 6.11
CA ALA A 107 1.43 6.66 5.04
C ALA A 107 2.40 7.19 3.99
N THR A 108 3.48 6.47 3.72
CA THR A 108 4.49 6.86 2.75
C THR A 108 4.70 5.73 1.75
N LEU A 109 4.89 6.07 0.48
CA LEU A 109 5.34 5.09 -0.52
C LEU A 109 6.83 4.87 -0.35
N SER A 110 7.25 3.62 -0.26
CA SER A 110 8.66 3.25 -0.08
C SER A 110 9.03 2.07 -0.98
N ALA A 111 10.32 1.82 -1.13
CA ALA A 111 10.87 0.66 -1.81
C ALA A 111 12.17 0.25 -1.10
N ASP A 112 12.43 -1.05 -1.01
CA ASP A 112 13.65 -1.56 -0.37
C ASP A 112 14.91 -1.22 -1.17
N THR A 113 14.78 -1.11 -2.50
CA THR A 113 15.86 -0.71 -3.42
C THR A 113 15.28 0.11 -4.57
N LEU A 114 16.15 0.75 -5.36
CA LEU A 114 15.73 1.55 -6.52
C LEU A 114 14.96 0.75 -7.59
N LEU A 115 15.18 -0.55 -7.67
CA LEU A 115 14.55 -1.44 -8.64
C LEU A 115 13.46 -2.32 -8.03
N ALA A 116 13.29 -2.28 -6.71
CA ALA A 116 12.26 -3.07 -6.03
C ALA A 116 10.86 -2.49 -6.27
N PRO A 117 9.82 -3.33 -6.27
CA PRO A 117 8.45 -2.85 -6.28
C PRO A 117 8.19 -1.98 -5.04
N LYS A 118 7.42 -0.91 -5.24
CA LYS A 118 7.04 -0.03 -4.13
C LYS A 118 5.97 -0.69 -3.26
N PHE A 119 6.00 -0.35 -1.99
CA PHE A 119 5.02 -0.75 -0.98
C PHE A 119 4.54 0.46 -0.19
N VAL A 120 3.43 0.31 0.51
CA VAL A 120 2.90 1.34 1.42
C VAL A 120 3.52 1.12 2.80
N ALA A 121 4.27 2.09 3.29
CA ALA A 121 4.82 2.09 4.64
C ALA A 121 3.94 2.95 5.56
N LEU A 122 3.42 2.34 6.61
CA LEU A 122 2.68 3.00 7.68
C LEU A 122 3.62 3.20 8.88
N SER A 123 3.67 4.42 9.40
CA SER A 123 4.40 4.70 10.65
C SER A 123 3.66 4.12 11.85
N ALA A 124 4.37 3.92 12.96
CA ALA A 124 3.75 3.43 14.19
C ALA A 124 2.85 4.50 14.87
N GLY A 125 3.09 5.79 14.60
CA GLY A 125 2.43 6.89 15.29
C GLY A 125 2.74 6.92 16.78
N THR A 126 2.01 7.74 17.54
CA THR A 126 2.20 7.92 18.99
C THR A 126 1.29 6.96 19.77
N PRO A 127 1.82 6.10 20.64
CA PRO A 127 1.02 5.19 21.43
C PRO A 127 0.13 5.94 22.43
N GLY A 128 -1.09 5.45 22.65
CA GLY A 128 -2.04 6.01 23.63
C GLY A 128 -2.89 7.17 23.14
N GLY A 129 -2.76 7.59 21.88
CA GLY A 129 -3.60 8.61 21.26
C GLY A 129 -4.97 8.10 20.81
N LYS A 130 -5.78 9.00 20.24
CA LYS A 130 -7.03 8.63 19.56
C LYS A 130 -6.72 7.69 18.40
N THR A 131 -7.55 6.68 18.22
CA THR A 131 -7.40 5.68 17.14
C THR A 131 -8.25 6.04 15.93
N LEU A 132 -7.76 5.69 14.74
CA LEU A 132 -8.48 5.82 13.50
C LEU A 132 -9.68 4.86 13.48
N ALA A 133 -10.80 5.35 12.96
CA ALA A 133 -11.96 4.51 12.67
C ALA A 133 -11.67 3.56 11.51
N ASN A 134 -12.45 2.47 11.43
CA ASN A 134 -12.41 1.62 10.24
C ASN A 134 -12.81 2.43 9.00
N ASN A 135 -12.12 2.19 7.89
CA ASN A 135 -12.31 2.92 6.64
C ASN A 135 -12.03 4.44 6.72
N ALA A 136 -11.21 4.87 7.70
CA ALA A 136 -10.78 6.26 7.77
C ALA A 136 -9.93 6.64 6.55
N ALA A 137 -9.99 7.92 6.18
CA ALA A 137 -9.15 8.49 5.15
C ALA A 137 -7.97 9.22 5.79
N ILE A 138 -6.76 8.94 5.32
CA ILE A 138 -5.53 9.62 5.73
C ILE A 138 -4.81 10.17 4.50
N GLU A 139 -4.00 11.20 4.71
CA GLU A 139 -3.13 11.76 3.69
C GLU A 139 -1.88 10.89 3.54
N GLY A 140 -1.52 10.57 2.31
CA GLY A 140 -0.33 9.81 1.97
C GLY A 140 0.75 10.69 1.38
N HIS A 141 2.00 10.36 1.68
CA HIS A 141 3.14 11.06 1.12
C HIS A 141 3.75 10.24 -0.01
N PRO A 142 4.11 10.87 -1.16
CA PRO A 142 4.80 10.16 -2.24
C PRO A 142 6.17 9.66 -1.76
N ALA A 143 6.71 8.66 -2.45
CA ALA A 143 8.07 8.21 -2.20
C ALA A 143 9.05 9.37 -2.40
N TYR A 144 9.93 9.59 -1.45
CA TYR A 144 11.05 10.52 -1.63
C TYR A 144 11.97 9.95 -2.72
N GLY A 145 11.82 10.45 -3.95
CA GLY A 145 12.73 10.14 -5.05
C GLY A 145 14.04 10.90 -4.89
N ILE A 146 15.09 10.41 -5.57
CA ILE A 146 16.42 11.05 -5.63
C ILE A 146 16.33 12.50 -6.12
N GLU A 147 15.26 12.86 -6.83
CA GLU A 147 15.00 14.19 -7.34
C GLU A 147 14.83 15.28 -6.24
N GLN A 148 14.51 14.88 -5.02
CA GLN A 148 14.42 15.82 -3.88
C GLN A 148 15.75 16.05 -3.18
N ILE A 149 16.79 15.26 -3.49
CA ILE A 149 18.14 15.40 -2.94
C ILE A 149 18.95 16.45 -3.72
N THR A 150 18.52 16.83 -4.93
CA THR A 150 19.13 17.94 -5.65
C THR A 150 18.77 19.27 -4.96
N PRO A 151 19.74 19.98 -4.36
CA PRO A 151 19.48 21.31 -3.79
C PRO A 151 18.96 22.19 -4.92
N ARG A 152 17.76 22.74 -4.74
CA ARG A 152 17.20 23.73 -5.68
C ARG A 152 18.24 24.82 -5.91
N PRO A 153 18.65 25.10 -7.16
CA PRO A 153 19.73 26.04 -7.46
C PRO A 153 19.44 27.52 -7.08
N GLY A 154 18.34 27.78 -6.39
CA GLY A 154 17.95 29.13 -5.98
C GLY A 154 18.40 29.61 -4.59
N ARG A 155 19.01 28.75 -3.77
CA ARG A 155 19.41 29.13 -2.40
C ARG A 155 20.87 29.52 -2.23
N PHE A 156 21.72 29.28 -3.22
CA PHE A 156 23.12 29.65 -3.15
C PHE A 156 23.42 31.10 -3.51
N SER A 157 22.49 31.81 -4.12
CA SER A 157 22.71 33.21 -4.58
C SER A 157 22.75 34.27 -3.45
N LYS A 158 22.26 33.93 -2.24
CA LYS A 158 22.27 34.92 -1.12
C LYS A 158 23.44 34.83 -0.16
N MET A 159 24.31 33.84 -0.32
CA MET A 159 25.45 33.67 0.61
C MET A 159 26.77 34.24 0.04
N GLN A 160 26.82 34.54 -1.25
CA GLN A 160 28.03 35.08 -1.87
C GLN A 160 28.13 36.61 -1.79
N THR A 161 27.05 37.32 -1.46
CA THR A 161 27.08 38.79 -1.40
C THR A 161 27.57 39.31 -0.05
N SER A 162 27.70 38.46 0.99
CA SER A 162 28.19 38.92 2.30
C SER A 162 29.71 38.82 2.51
N CYS A 163 30.43 38.22 1.57
CA CYS A 163 31.89 38.02 1.73
C CYS A 163 32.74 39.08 0.99
N SER A 164 32.11 40.02 0.25
CA SER A 164 32.86 41.02 -0.56
C SER A 164 33.01 42.40 0.12
N ILE A 165 32.58 42.56 1.36
CA ILE A 165 32.62 43.90 2.04
C ILE A 165 33.80 44.04 3.03
N ILE A 166 34.64 43.02 3.20
CA ILE A 166 35.75 43.08 4.21
C ILE A 166 37.11 43.48 3.58
N SER A 167 37.21 43.79 2.29
CA SER A 167 38.50 44.09 1.66
C SER A 167 38.74 45.55 1.28
N THR A 168 38.02 46.51 1.86
CA THR A 168 38.30 47.96 1.63
C THR A 168 38.18 48.74 2.93
N LEU A 169 39.24 48.72 3.73
CA LEU A 169 39.54 49.74 4.72
C LEU A 169 41.04 50.06 4.63
N PRO A 170 41.41 51.36 4.55
CA PRO A 170 42.76 51.84 4.33
C PRO A 170 43.69 51.59 5.49
#